data_941576bf430a0ba4069c92e020bf8de6
#
_entry.id   941576bf430a0ba4069c92e020bf8de6
#
_cell.length_a   1.000
_cell.length_b   1.000
_cell.length_c   1.000
_cell.angle_alpha   90.00
_cell.angle_beta   90.00
_cell.angle_gamma   90.00
#
_symmetry.space_group_name_H-M   'P 1'
#
loop_
_entity.id
_entity.type
_entity.pdbx_description
1 polymer ?
#
loop_
_entity_poly.entity_id
_entity_poly.type
_entity_poly.pdbx_seq_one_letter_code
_entity_poly.pdbx_strand_id
1 'polypeptide(L)'
;MQLIKTVSCLLAGALALTFVSCEKEDKTISVEKIAFNETSLTLSVGQTLTPELTITPDDATDKTYILASSDEAVVTVSGSEIKAVAAGDAVITATVQGGTLTSECSVTVVPEGYPTEFTAFNSAKGFFYGDYYMAGTDNSWTYFTSGSVVFADGAFSGKGTALFLELNAPKSGDKSVTAGSYSVDESGEMPEYTFAKGEDFGTEGLQGTFVYDSEVEGNYLVVSEGAVSVKTVNSEYVVSAYVKAGGKAYSFTYSGSVPV
;
A
#
# COMPACT_ATOMS: atom_id res chain seq x y z
N MET A 1 -26.55 -91.56 -40.16
CA MET A 1 -26.52 -91.64 -41.66
C MET A 1 -25.82 -90.38 -42.16
N GLN A 2 -24.61 -90.66 -42.64
CA GLN A 2 -23.89 -89.98 -43.72
C GLN A 2 -23.81 -88.39 -43.65
N LEU A 3 -22.75 -87.75 -43.98
CA LEU A 3 -21.49 -88.05 -44.69
C LEU A 3 -20.43 -87.00 -44.38
N ILE A 4 -19.22 -87.45 -44.27
CA ILE A 4 -17.95 -86.80 -44.36
C ILE A 4 -17.86 -85.87 -45.59
N LYS A 5 -17.30 -84.70 -45.47
CA LYS A 5 -16.36 -84.20 -46.50
C LYS A 5 -15.35 -83.20 -45.83
N THR A 6 -14.16 -83.68 -45.71
CA THR A 6 -12.89 -82.95 -45.62
C THR A 6 -12.67 -82.05 -46.82
N VAL A 7 -12.27 -80.82 -46.62
CA VAL A 7 -11.37 -80.13 -47.55
C VAL A 7 -10.34 -79.34 -46.72
N SER A 8 -9.14 -79.76 -46.88
CA SER A 8 -7.88 -79.11 -46.57
C SER A 8 -7.75 -77.83 -47.43
N CYS A 9 -7.27 -76.73 -46.89
CA CYS A 9 -6.13 -76.04 -47.49
C CYS A 9 -5.79 -74.70 -46.90
N LEU A 10 -4.51 -74.54 -46.70
CA LEU A 10 -3.66 -73.36 -46.82
C LEU A 10 -3.52 -72.38 -45.67
N LEU A 11 -2.37 -72.54 -45.08
CA LEU A 11 -1.59 -71.50 -44.39
C LEU A 11 -1.55 -70.19 -45.20
N ALA A 12 -2.02 -69.11 -44.63
CA ALA A 12 -1.54 -67.81 -45.02
C ALA A 12 -1.23 -67.07 -43.68
N GLY A 13 0.05 -67.00 -43.33
CA GLY A 13 0.54 -66.25 -42.22
C GLY A 13 0.33 -64.76 -42.48
N ALA A 14 -0.61 -64.15 -41.76
CA ALA A 14 -0.69 -62.73 -41.65
C ALA A 14 0.10 -62.35 -40.40
N LEU A 15 1.32 -61.88 -40.58
CA LEU A 15 2.12 -61.21 -39.55
C LEU A 15 1.46 -59.87 -39.27
N ALA A 16 0.59 -59.84 -38.25
CA ALA A 16 0.02 -58.59 -37.73
C ALA A 16 1.15 -57.86 -37.04
N LEU A 17 1.77 -56.90 -37.71
CA LEU A 17 2.58 -55.84 -37.10
C LEU A 17 1.65 -54.99 -36.25
N THR A 18 1.55 -55.27 -34.95
CA THR A 18 0.97 -54.36 -33.98
C THR A 18 1.96 -53.20 -33.81
N PHE A 19 1.69 -52.09 -34.47
CA PHE A 19 2.30 -50.83 -34.11
C PHE A 19 1.77 -50.48 -32.72
N VAL A 20 2.56 -50.76 -31.69
CA VAL A 20 2.36 -50.12 -30.38
C VAL A 20 2.74 -48.67 -30.57
N SER A 21 1.76 -47.85 -30.90
CA SER A 21 1.88 -46.41 -30.76
C SER A 21 2.09 -46.15 -29.26
N CYS A 22 3.30 -45.85 -28.89
CA CYS A 22 3.60 -45.32 -27.58
C CYS A 22 3.10 -43.86 -27.61
N GLU A 23 1.80 -43.63 -27.37
CA GLU A 23 1.32 -42.31 -26.98
C GLU A 23 2.01 -42.04 -25.66
N LYS A 24 3.01 -41.13 -25.68
CA LYS A 24 3.43 -40.46 -24.46
C LYS A 24 2.19 -39.70 -23.99
N GLU A 25 1.53 -40.19 -22.96
CA GLU A 25 0.65 -39.36 -22.20
C GLU A 25 1.51 -38.22 -21.67
N ASP A 26 1.40 -37.02 -22.25
CA ASP A 26 1.98 -35.81 -21.71
C ASP A 26 1.28 -35.57 -20.38
N LYS A 27 1.93 -36.01 -19.30
CA LYS A 27 1.42 -35.85 -17.94
C LYS A 27 1.33 -34.36 -17.64
N THR A 28 0.12 -33.83 -17.66
CA THR A 28 -0.14 -32.44 -17.26
C THR A 28 0.12 -32.33 -15.77
N ILE A 29 1.07 -31.48 -15.40
CA ILE A 29 1.39 -31.13 -14.00
C ILE A 29 0.71 -29.79 -13.72
N SER A 30 -0.26 -29.80 -12.80
CA SER A 30 -1.00 -28.61 -12.43
C SER A 30 -0.20 -27.72 -11.47
N VAL A 31 -0.48 -26.41 -11.50
CA VAL A 31 0.01 -25.47 -10.48
C VAL A 31 -0.67 -25.81 -9.15
N GLU A 32 0.13 -25.88 -8.08
CA GLU A 32 -0.33 -26.11 -6.71
C GLU A 32 -0.32 -24.83 -5.89
N LYS A 33 0.56 -23.88 -6.23
CA LYS A 33 0.68 -22.60 -5.52
C LYS A 33 1.19 -21.51 -6.46
N ILE A 34 0.64 -20.29 -6.28
CA ILE A 34 1.20 -19.04 -6.78
C ILE A 34 1.42 -18.11 -5.59
N ALA A 35 2.53 -17.40 -5.55
CA ALA A 35 2.84 -16.43 -4.49
C ALA A 35 3.67 -15.27 -5.04
N PHE A 36 3.34 -14.03 -4.68
CA PHE A 36 4.26 -12.92 -4.82
C PHE A 36 5.47 -13.13 -3.91
N ASN A 37 6.66 -12.80 -4.40
CA ASN A 37 7.89 -12.85 -3.58
C ASN A 37 7.87 -11.76 -2.51
N GLU A 38 7.23 -10.62 -2.81
CA GLU A 38 6.98 -9.53 -1.87
C GLU A 38 5.47 -9.33 -1.70
N THR A 39 4.99 -9.30 -0.46
CA THR A 39 3.56 -9.12 -0.14
C THR A 39 3.15 -7.67 -0.05
N SER A 40 4.13 -6.75 -0.06
CA SER A 40 3.92 -5.30 -0.08
C SER A 40 4.99 -4.61 -0.92
N LEU A 41 4.57 -3.61 -1.68
CA LEU A 41 5.43 -2.78 -2.53
C LEU A 41 5.13 -1.30 -2.28
N THR A 42 6.14 -0.45 -2.36
CA THR A 42 5.96 1.00 -2.40
C THR A 42 6.56 1.53 -3.69
N LEU A 43 5.75 2.27 -4.45
CA LEU A 43 6.10 2.85 -5.74
C LEU A 43 5.89 4.37 -5.70
N SER A 44 6.66 5.12 -6.49
CA SER A 44 6.36 6.53 -6.78
C SER A 44 5.42 6.64 -7.98
N VAL A 45 4.58 7.68 -8.01
CA VAL A 45 3.76 8.00 -9.18
C VAL A 45 4.63 8.03 -10.44
N GLY A 46 4.16 7.36 -11.50
CA GLY A 46 4.85 7.20 -12.78
C GLY A 46 5.77 5.99 -12.87
N GLN A 47 6.13 5.36 -11.75
CA GLN A 47 6.98 4.18 -11.74
C GLN A 47 6.26 2.96 -12.30
N THR A 48 7.02 2.13 -13.01
CA THR A 48 6.57 0.86 -13.59
C THR A 48 7.41 -0.27 -13.02
N LEU A 49 6.79 -1.42 -12.72
CA LEU A 49 7.43 -2.58 -12.13
C LEU A 49 6.78 -3.86 -12.64
N THR A 50 7.57 -4.92 -12.84
CA THR A 50 7.09 -6.29 -13.00
C THR A 50 7.27 -7.02 -11.68
N PRO A 51 6.19 -7.31 -10.93
CA PRO A 51 6.29 -8.02 -9.65
C PRO A 51 6.81 -9.45 -9.87
N GLU A 52 7.70 -9.89 -9.00
CA GLU A 52 8.18 -11.27 -9.03
C GLU A 52 7.20 -12.22 -8.36
N LEU A 53 6.96 -13.36 -9.02
CA LEU A 53 6.06 -14.42 -8.56
C LEU A 53 6.77 -15.77 -8.56
N THR A 54 6.50 -16.56 -7.53
CA THR A 54 6.89 -17.96 -7.44
C THR A 54 5.68 -18.86 -7.72
N ILE A 55 5.80 -19.77 -8.67
CA ILE A 55 4.77 -20.75 -9.04
C ILE A 55 5.32 -22.14 -8.76
N THR A 56 4.58 -22.95 -8.04
CA THR A 56 4.97 -24.31 -7.63
C THR A 56 3.95 -25.32 -8.13
N PRO A 57 4.41 -26.51 -8.62
CA PRO A 57 5.79 -26.93 -8.76
C PRO A 57 6.50 -26.29 -9.96
N ASP A 58 7.83 -26.30 -9.96
CA ASP A 58 8.64 -25.68 -11.03
C ASP A 58 8.45 -26.33 -12.40
N ASP A 59 8.03 -27.58 -12.45
CA ASP A 59 7.73 -28.36 -13.63
C ASP A 59 6.23 -28.34 -14.01
N ALA A 60 5.43 -27.43 -13.42
CA ALA A 60 4.05 -27.24 -13.83
C ALA A 60 3.96 -26.95 -15.35
N THR A 61 3.02 -27.63 -16.02
CA THR A 61 2.91 -27.62 -17.48
C THR A 61 2.49 -26.26 -18.03
N ASP A 62 1.58 -25.57 -17.31
CA ASP A 62 1.13 -24.22 -17.63
C ASP A 62 1.26 -23.33 -16.38
N LYS A 63 2.12 -22.31 -16.49
CA LYS A 63 2.37 -21.32 -15.44
C LYS A 63 1.81 -19.95 -15.77
N THR A 64 0.91 -19.87 -16.74
CA THR A 64 0.30 -18.60 -17.10
C THR A 64 -0.57 -18.07 -15.99
N TYR A 65 -0.49 -16.77 -15.75
CA TYR A 65 -1.28 -16.05 -14.76
C TYR A 65 -1.73 -14.71 -15.31
N ILE A 66 -2.73 -14.15 -14.69
CA ILE A 66 -3.20 -12.78 -14.94
C ILE A 66 -3.06 -11.96 -13.67
N LEU A 67 -2.74 -10.66 -13.82
CA LEU A 67 -2.75 -9.68 -12.76
C LEU A 67 -4.01 -8.82 -12.86
N ALA A 68 -4.54 -8.43 -11.72
CA ALA A 68 -5.63 -7.46 -11.62
C ALA A 68 -5.36 -6.47 -10.47
N SER A 69 -5.74 -5.22 -10.66
CA SER A 69 -5.68 -4.18 -9.62
C SER A 69 -7.05 -4.00 -8.97
N SER A 70 -7.07 -3.80 -7.66
CA SER A 70 -8.29 -3.42 -6.93
C SER A 70 -8.71 -1.98 -7.20
N ASP A 71 -7.75 -1.12 -7.62
CA ASP A 71 -7.99 0.29 -7.97
C ASP A 71 -7.08 0.72 -9.12
N GLU A 72 -7.64 0.76 -10.32
CA GLU A 72 -6.91 1.18 -11.53
C GLU A 72 -6.65 2.70 -11.59
N ALA A 73 -7.30 3.49 -10.75
CA ALA A 73 -6.98 4.90 -10.60
C ALA A 73 -5.65 5.11 -9.87
N VAL A 74 -5.25 4.15 -9.03
CA VAL A 74 -3.99 4.16 -8.26
C VAL A 74 -2.91 3.36 -8.97
N VAL A 75 -3.20 2.13 -9.37
CA VAL A 75 -2.25 1.24 -10.07
C VAL A 75 -2.94 0.56 -11.25
N THR A 76 -2.44 0.75 -12.45
CA THR A 76 -2.89 0.02 -13.65
C THR A 76 -2.05 -1.22 -13.89
N VAL A 77 -2.65 -2.23 -14.54
CA VAL A 77 -2.00 -3.47 -14.93
C VAL A 77 -1.96 -3.59 -16.47
N SER A 78 -0.82 -4.01 -17.01
CA SER A 78 -0.66 -4.31 -18.44
C SER A 78 0.19 -5.57 -18.62
N GLY A 79 -0.46 -6.70 -18.88
CA GLY A 79 0.20 -8.01 -18.91
C GLY A 79 0.76 -8.38 -17.53
N SER A 80 2.08 -8.52 -17.41
CA SER A 80 2.78 -8.79 -16.15
C SER A 80 3.32 -7.53 -15.46
N GLU A 81 3.13 -6.36 -16.06
CA GLU A 81 3.63 -5.08 -15.57
C GLU A 81 2.55 -4.31 -14.82
N ILE A 82 2.93 -3.66 -13.71
CA ILE A 82 2.11 -2.71 -12.98
C ILE A 82 2.70 -1.31 -13.12
N LYS A 83 1.83 -0.29 -13.19
CA LYS A 83 2.23 1.12 -13.26
C LYS A 83 1.49 1.92 -12.21
N ALA A 84 2.24 2.64 -11.39
CA ALA A 84 1.73 3.62 -10.44
C ALA A 84 1.21 4.86 -11.18
N VAL A 85 -0.07 5.20 -10.99
CA VAL A 85 -0.77 6.30 -11.70
C VAL A 85 -1.02 7.48 -10.80
N ALA A 86 -1.53 7.24 -9.59
CA ALA A 86 -1.80 8.27 -8.59
C ALA A 86 -1.44 7.78 -7.19
N ALA A 87 -1.18 8.70 -6.28
CA ALA A 87 -0.93 8.38 -4.87
C ALA A 87 -2.15 7.70 -4.22
N GLY A 88 -1.92 6.67 -3.42
CA GLY A 88 -2.95 5.86 -2.77
C GLY A 88 -2.52 4.42 -2.54
N ASP A 89 -3.47 3.58 -2.19
CA ASP A 89 -3.24 2.15 -1.95
C ASP A 89 -4.08 1.33 -2.93
N ALA A 90 -3.50 0.26 -3.44
CA ALA A 90 -4.18 -0.76 -4.24
C ALA A 90 -3.68 -2.15 -3.87
N VAL A 91 -4.49 -3.17 -4.15
CA VAL A 91 -4.08 -4.57 -4.03
C VAL A 91 -3.95 -5.16 -5.43
N ILE A 92 -2.81 -5.74 -5.73
CA ILE A 92 -2.59 -6.49 -6.97
C ILE A 92 -2.83 -7.96 -6.66
N THR A 93 -3.76 -8.55 -7.41
CA THR A 93 -4.09 -9.97 -7.31
C THR A 93 -3.54 -10.70 -8.53
N ALA A 94 -2.73 -11.72 -8.30
CA ALA A 94 -2.31 -12.68 -9.33
C ALA A 94 -3.21 -13.90 -9.28
N THR A 95 -3.74 -14.34 -10.43
CA THR A 95 -4.59 -15.52 -10.54
C THR A 95 -4.03 -16.46 -11.63
N VAL A 96 -3.85 -17.74 -11.30
CA VAL A 96 -3.44 -18.75 -12.29
C VAL A 96 -4.53 -18.87 -13.35
N GLN A 97 -4.14 -18.83 -14.63
CA GLN A 97 -5.09 -18.88 -15.73
C GLN A 97 -5.86 -20.20 -15.75
N GLY A 98 -7.19 -20.11 -15.82
CA GLY A 98 -8.07 -21.30 -15.80
C GLY A 98 -8.21 -21.96 -14.43
N GLY A 99 -7.61 -21.40 -13.37
CA GLY A 99 -7.66 -21.90 -11.99
C GLY A 99 -8.29 -20.92 -11.00
N THR A 100 -8.32 -21.32 -9.73
CA THR A 100 -8.82 -20.52 -8.60
C THR A 100 -7.70 -20.11 -7.64
N LEU A 101 -6.45 -20.50 -7.93
CA LEU A 101 -5.31 -20.16 -7.09
C LEU A 101 -4.96 -18.68 -7.28
N THR A 102 -4.88 -17.95 -6.18
CA THR A 102 -4.58 -16.51 -6.16
C THR A 102 -3.48 -16.19 -5.16
N SER A 103 -2.83 -15.06 -5.38
CA SER A 103 -1.94 -14.40 -4.44
C SER A 103 -2.15 -12.90 -4.52
N GLU A 104 -1.95 -12.20 -3.40
CA GLU A 104 -2.14 -10.76 -3.30
C GLU A 104 -0.86 -10.06 -2.87
N CYS A 105 -0.67 -8.85 -3.39
CA CYS A 105 0.39 -7.92 -3.01
C CYS A 105 -0.22 -6.54 -2.80
N SER A 106 -0.03 -5.96 -1.61
CA SER A 106 -0.43 -4.58 -1.32
C SER A 106 0.55 -3.61 -1.99
N VAL A 107 0.03 -2.61 -2.68
CA VAL A 107 0.85 -1.57 -3.32
C VAL A 107 0.46 -0.21 -2.76
N THR A 108 1.42 0.48 -2.14
CA THR A 108 1.28 1.87 -1.74
C THR A 108 2.00 2.74 -2.76
N VAL A 109 1.28 3.70 -3.36
CA VAL A 109 1.86 4.66 -4.29
C VAL A 109 2.05 5.99 -3.58
N VAL A 110 3.30 6.45 -3.52
CA VAL A 110 3.65 7.77 -2.97
C VAL A 110 3.63 8.84 -4.05
N PRO A 111 3.31 10.09 -3.72
CA PRO A 111 3.39 11.19 -4.68
C PRO A 111 4.81 11.33 -5.25
N GLU A 112 4.91 11.88 -6.46
CA GLU A 112 6.22 12.18 -7.06
C GLU A 112 7.02 13.15 -6.21
N GLY A 113 8.32 12.86 -6.01
CA GLY A 113 9.22 13.70 -5.24
C GLY A 113 9.20 13.44 -3.72
N TYR A 114 8.46 12.43 -3.26
CA TYR A 114 8.49 11.99 -1.86
C TYR A 114 9.26 10.67 -1.71
N PRO A 115 9.92 10.44 -0.55
CA PRO A 115 10.57 9.17 -0.26
C PRO A 115 9.60 7.98 -0.32
N THR A 116 10.03 6.87 -0.92
CA THR A 116 9.30 5.59 -0.88
C THR A 116 9.52 4.83 0.42
N GLU A 117 10.55 5.20 1.18
CA GLU A 117 10.78 4.70 2.53
C GLU A 117 10.09 5.60 3.55
N PHE A 118 9.26 5.01 4.39
CA PHE A 118 8.52 5.73 5.40
C PHE A 118 9.28 5.77 6.72
N THR A 119 9.32 6.95 7.35
CA THR A 119 9.64 7.04 8.77
C THR A 119 8.42 6.56 9.58
N ALA A 120 8.57 5.42 10.26
CA ALA A 120 7.53 4.89 11.12
C ALA A 120 7.56 5.61 12.47
N PHE A 121 6.41 6.12 12.89
CA PHE A 121 6.22 6.67 14.22
C PHE A 121 5.85 5.56 15.21
N ASN A 122 6.32 5.69 16.44
CA ASN A 122 6.10 4.73 17.53
C ASN A 122 5.20 5.25 18.64
N SER A 123 4.82 6.53 18.61
CA SER A 123 3.93 7.15 19.56
C SER A 123 3.11 8.26 18.91
N ALA A 124 1.90 8.47 19.41
CA ALA A 124 1.03 9.57 19.01
C ALA A 124 0.25 10.11 20.21
N LYS A 125 -0.13 11.38 20.14
CA LYS A 125 -1.05 12.02 21.09
C LYS A 125 -1.84 13.12 20.39
N GLY A 126 -3.13 13.22 20.72
CA GLY A 126 -4.02 14.26 20.23
C GLY A 126 -4.49 15.21 21.35
N PHE A 127 -4.95 16.37 20.93
CA PHE A 127 -5.63 17.37 21.75
C PHE A 127 -6.80 17.90 20.93
N PHE A 128 -8.00 17.83 21.46
CA PHE A 128 -9.20 18.27 20.80
C PHE A 128 -9.64 19.63 21.34
N TYR A 129 -9.82 20.59 20.45
CA TYR A 129 -10.20 21.96 20.79
C TYR A 129 -11.61 22.35 20.33
N GLY A 130 -12.29 21.48 19.57
CA GLY A 130 -13.58 21.78 18.95
C GLY A 130 -13.47 22.93 17.97
N ASP A 131 -14.54 23.67 17.78
CA ASP A 131 -14.58 24.83 16.86
C ASP A 131 -13.84 26.04 17.50
N TYR A 132 -12.54 25.88 17.74
CA TYR A 132 -11.70 26.86 18.42
C TYR A 132 -11.61 28.19 17.67
N TYR A 133 -11.52 28.12 16.34
CA TYR A 133 -11.39 29.30 15.48
C TYR A 133 -12.74 29.86 15.00
N MET A 134 -13.87 29.28 15.43
CA MET A 134 -15.23 29.65 14.97
C MET A 134 -15.39 29.53 13.46
N ALA A 135 -14.64 28.63 12.84
CA ALA A 135 -14.68 28.37 11.39
C ALA A 135 -15.78 27.36 10.99
N GLY A 136 -16.47 26.76 11.98
CA GLY A 136 -17.48 25.73 11.74
C GLY A 136 -16.89 24.32 11.63
N THR A 137 -15.59 24.16 11.86
CA THR A 137 -14.84 22.91 11.85
C THR A 137 -14.33 22.57 13.25
N ASP A 138 -14.14 21.29 13.55
CA ASP A 138 -13.48 20.84 14.76
C ASP A 138 -11.96 20.88 14.53
N ASN A 139 -11.25 21.61 15.38
CA ASN A 139 -9.79 21.70 15.35
C ASN A 139 -9.19 20.69 16.34
N SER A 140 -8.16 19.97 15.90
CA SER A 140 -7.37 19.08 16.74
C SER A 140 -5.89 19.20 16.44
N TRP A 141 -5.07 19.20 17.49
CA TRP A 141 -3.63 19.11 17.40
C TRP A 141 -3.20 17.67 17.66
N THR A 142 -2.48 17.11 16.75
CA THR A 142 -2.01 15.72 16.88
C THR A 142 -0.54 15.66 16.55
N TYR A 143 0.24 15.04 17.43
CA TYR A 143 1.63 14.79 17.10
C TYR A 143 1.97 13.31 17.12
N PHE A 144 2.93 12.97 16.29
CA PHE A 144 3.51 11.65 16.13
C PHE A 144 5.01 11.74 16.34
N THR A 145 5.61 10.77 17.01
CA THR A 145 7.05 10.75 17.27
C THR A 145 7.70 9.43 16.90
N SER A 146 8.96 9.49 16.47
CA SER A 146 9.82 8.33 16.22
C SER A 146 11.06 8.34 17.11
N GLY A 147 11.75 7.21 17.18
CA GLY A 147 12.99 7.10 17.95
C GLY A 147 12.79 7.35 19.44
N SER A 148 13.56 8.27 20.01
CA SER A 148 13.47 8.72 21.41
C SER A 148 12.89 10.12 21.56
N VAL A 149 12.18 10.62 20.53
CA VAL A 149 11.58 11.97 20.59
C VAL A 149 10.43 11.99 21.58
N VAL A 150 10.45 12.98 22.44
CA VAL A 150 9.40 13.26 23.43
C VAL A 150 8.93 14.72 23.29
N PHE A 151 7.66 14.95 23.58
CA PHE A 151 7.08 16.30 23.70
C PHE A 151 6.86 16.62 25.16
N ALA A 152 7.57 17.62 25.65
CA ALA A 152 7.47 18.11 27.03
C ALA A 152 7.68 19.62 27.08
N ASP A 153 6.99 20.29 27.99
CA ASP A 153 7.12 21.73 28.20
C ASP A 153 6.93 22.58 26.93
N GLY A 154 6.05 22.11 26.03
CA GLY A 154 5.74 22.81 24.77
C GLY A 154 6.74 22.60 23.64
N ALA A 155 7.74 21.72 23.81
CA ALA A 155 8.77 21.48 22.81
C ALA A 155 9.07 19.99 22.59
N PHE A 156 9.52 19.65 21.38
CA PHE A 156 10.10 18.34 21.08
C PHE A 156 11.58 18.31 21.44
N SER A 157 12.02 17.18 21.94
CA SER A 157 13.43 16.90 22.22
C SER A 157 13.72 15.42 22.05
N GLY A 158 15.00 15.07 21.92
CA GLY A 158 15.43 13.69 21.72
C GLY A 158 15.87 13.42 20.29
N LYS A 159 16.28 12.17 20.01
CA LYS A 159 16.83 11.75 18.72
C LYS A 159 15.73 11.06 17.90
N GLY A 160 15.48 11.56 16.69
CA GLY A 160 14.46 11.08 15.77
C GLY A 160 13.67 12.22 15.13
N THR A 161 12.46 11.92 14.71
CA THR A 161 11.59 12.84 13.98
C THR A 161 10.22 12.90 14.66
N ALA A 162 9.58 14.07 14.66
CA ALA A 162 8.17 14.23 14.99
C ALA A 162 7.43 14.99 13.89
N LEU A 163 6.14 14.68 13.74
CA LEU A 163 5.20 15.44 12.92
C LEU A 163 4.11 15.99 13.84
N PHE A 164 3.98 17.30 13.89
CA PHE A 164 2.87 17.98 14.53
C PHE A 164 1.89 18.43 13.47
N LEU A 165 0.63 18.02 13.63
CA LEU A 165 -0.48 18.32 12.73
C LEU A 165 -1.53 19.15 13.44
N GLU A 166 -1.92 20.24 12.83
CA GLU A 166 -3.10 21.00 13.20
C GLU A 166 -4.20 20.70 12.18
N LEU A 167 -5.15 19.83 12.55
CA LEU A 167 -6.18 19.28 11.67
C LEU A 167 -7.50 20.01 11.84
N ASN A 168 -8.17 20.30 10.72
CA ASN A 168 -9.53 20.82 10.64
C ASN A 168 -10.46 19.75 10.09
N ALA A 169 -11.36 19.24 10.90
CA ALA A 169 -12.28 18.16 10.58
C ALA A 169 -13.73 18.64 10.55
N PRO A 170 -14.66 17.89 9.94
CA PRO A 170 -16.08 18.16 10.06
C PRO A 170 -16.51 18.23 11.52
N LYS A 171 -17.36 19.19 11.84
CA LYS A 171 -17.89 19.37 13.19
C LYS A 171 -18.74 18.19 13.62
N SER A 172 -18.23 17.37 14.49
CA SER A 172 -18.89 16.15 14.96
C SER A 172 -19.21 16.18 16.45
N GLY A 173 -18.48 16.96 17.23
CA GLY A 173 -18.48 16.92 18.70
C GLY A 173 -17.79 15.67 19.26
N ASP A 174 -17.24 14.80 18.44
CA ASP A 174 -16.41 13.68 18.84
C ASP A 174 -15.00 14.19 19.14
N LYS A 175 -14.46 13.80 20.29
CA LYS A 175 -13.11 14.19 20.72
C LYS A 175 -12.02 13.29 20.15
N SER A 176 -12.29 12.58 19.07
CA SER A 176 -11.32 11.73 18.38
C SER A 176 -10.73 12.42 17.17
N VAL A 177 -9.60 11.92 16.68
CA VAL A 177 -9.07 12.33 15.38
C VAL A 177 -9.98 11.75 14.29
N THR A 178 -10.54 12.61 13.47
CA THR A 178 -11.50 12.18 12.43
C THR A 178 -10.76 11.49 11.28
N ALA A 179 -11.26 10.33 10.86
CA ALA A 179 -10.74 9.66 9.66
C ALA A 179 -11.07 10.48 8.40
N GLY A 180 -10.11 10.59 7.49
CA GLY A 180 -10.26 11.36 6.25
C GLY A 180 -8.93 11.57 5.54
N SER A 181 -9.00 12.20 4.37
CA SER A 181 -7.83 12.65 3.61
C SER A 181 -7.73 14.17 3.74
N TYR A 182 -6.65 14.63 4.32
CA TYR A 182 -6.39 16.02 4.62
C TYR A 182 -5.35 16.60 3.65
N SER A 183 -5.59 17.81 3.18
CA SER A 183 -4.63 18.62 2.41
C SER A 183 -4.24 19.88 3.16
N VAL A 184 -3.17 20.55 2.73
CA VAL A 184 -2.79 21.86 3.28
C VAL A 184 -3.92 22.85 3.08
N ASP A 185 -4.26 23.62 4.11
CA ASP A 185 -5.10 24.80 3.98
C ASP A 185 -4.30 25.95 3.40
N GLU A 186 -4.59 26.31 2.14
CA GLU A 186 -3.99 27.45 1.47
C GLU A 186 -4.84 28.74 1.64
N SER A 187 -6.05 28.62 2.17
CA SER A 187 -6.99 29.75 2.33
C SER A 187 -6.84 30.49 3.67
N GLY A 188 -6.41 29.76 4.70
CA GLY A 188 -6.45 30.23 6.08
C GLY A 188 -7.86 30.30 6.70
N GLU A 189 -8.87 29.75 6.01
CA GLU A 189 -10.27 29.72 6.45
C GLU A 189 -10.62 28.43 7.20
N MET A 190 -9.66 27.50 7.32
CA MET A 190 -9.76 26.22 8.03
C MET A 190 -10.92 25.33 7.57
N PRO A 191 -11.05 25.08 6.25
CA PRO A 191 -12.10 24.21 5.76
C PRO A 191 -11.93 22.76 6.24
N GLU A 192 -13.02 21.99 6.15
CA GLU A 192 -13.02 20.58 6.52
C GLU A 192 -11.98 19.78 5.71
N TYR A 193 -11.38 18.78 6.36
CA TYR A 193 -10.35 17.91 5.80
C TYR A 193 -9.12 18.65 5.29
N THR A 194 -8.72 19.69 6.05
CA THR A 194 -7.44 20.36 5.83
C THR A 194 -6.57 20.31 7.09
N PHE A 195 -5.30 20.63 6.92
CA PHE A 195 -4.41 20.94 8.04
C PHE A 195 -3.77 22.32 7.84
N ALA A 196 -3.59 23.03 8.94
CA ALA A 196 -3.02 24.36 8.91
C ALA A 196 -1.57 24.33 8.38
N LYS A 197 -1.26 25.20 7.43
CA LYS A 197 0.11 25.42 6.95
C LYS A 197 0.99 25.87 8.10
N GLY A 198 2.25 25.42 8.10
CA GLY A 198 3.21 25.83 9.12
C GLY A 198 3.71 27.25 8.88
N GLU A 199 3.78 28.02 9.96
CA GLU A 199 4.34 29.38 9.96
C GLU A 199 5.35 29.54 11.09
N ASP A 200 6.46 30.26 10.81
CA ASP A 200 7.50 30.58 11.78
C ASP A 200 7.46 32.08 12.10
N PHE A 201 7.07 32.39 13.31
CA PHE A 201 6.99 33.77 13.84
C PHE A 201 8.28 34.16 14.61
N GLY A 202 9.36 33.43 14.43
CA GLY A 202 10.64 33.68 15.07
C GLY A 202 10.56 33.50 16.59
N THR A 203 10.77 34.57 17.36
CA THR A 203 10.74 34.50 18.83
C THR A 203 9.37 34.24 19.42
N GLU A 204 8.29 34.39 18.65
CA GLU A 204 6.92 34.10 19.08
C GLU A 204 6.55 32.61 18.88
N GLY A 205 7.40 31.85 18.21
CA GLY A 205 7.27 30.40 18.04
C GLY A 205 6.69 29.96 16.70
N LEU A 206 6.33 28.69 16.61
CA LEU A 206 5.73 28.07 15.44
C LEU A 206 4.23 27.94 15.60
N GLN A 207 3.49 28.08 14.51
CA GLN A 207 2.06 27.81 14.43
C GLN A 207 1.77 26.86 13.27
N GLY A 208 0.60 26.20 13.31
CA GLY A 208 0.20 25.26 12.29
C GLY A 208 1.00 23.94 12.32
N THR A 209 1.21 23.36 11.17
CA THR A 209 1.85 22.05 11.02
C THR A 209 3.34 22.18 10.80
N PHE A 210 4.14 21.39 11.53
CA PHE A 210 5.60 21.38 11.42
C PHE A 210 6.20 20.00 11.66
N VAL A 211 7.44 19.82 11.19
CA VAL A 211 8.27 18.65 11.43
C VAL A 211 9.37 19.03 12.41
N TYR A 212 9.59 18.22 13.44
CA TYR A 212 10.82 18.19 14.21
C TYR A 212 11.73 17.11 13.64
N ASP A 213 12.97 17.45 13.30
CA ASP A 213 13.98 16.51 12.82
C ASP A 213 15.30 16.80 13.54
N SER A 214 15.71 15.86 14.40
CA SER A 214 16.92 16.02 15.23
C SER A 214 18.24 16.07 14.42
N GLU A 215 18.19 15.73 13.12
CA GLU A 215 19.34 15.74 12.23
C GLU A 215 19.50 17.07 11.44
N VAL A 216 18.52 17.96 11.58
CA VAL A 216 18.49 19.25 10.89
C VAL A 216 18.85 20.38 11.88
N GLU A 217 19.65 21.34 11.43
CA GLU A 217 19.98 22.54 12.19
C GLU A 217 18.70 23.33 12.51
N GLY A 218 18.52 23.71 13.78
CA GLY A 218 17.30 24.35 14.26
C GLY A 218 16.18 23.39 14.62
N ASN A 219 16.23 22.13 14.17
CA ASN A 219 15.35 21.00 14.47
C ASN A 219 13.88 21.16 14.04
N TYR A 220 13.38 22.37 13.82
CA TYR A 220 11.96 22.62 13.49
C TYR A 220 11.82 23.17 12.08
N LEU A 221 10.95 22.55 11.31
CA LEU A 221 10.71 22.86 9.91
C LEU A 221 9.21 23.03 9.68
N VAL A 222 8.79 24.21 9.24
CA VAL A 222 7.39 24.47 8.89
C VAL A 222 6.98 23.70 7.63
N VAL A 223 5.80 23.12 7.67
CA VAL A 223 5.24 22.37 6.53
C VAL A 223 4.60 23.35 5.56
N SER A 224 5.05 23.29 4.30
CA SER A 224 4.57 24.13 3.20
C SER A 224 3.59 23.43 2.27
N GLU A 225 3.74 22.11 2.10
CA GLU A 225 2.94 21.29 1.18
C GLU A 225 2.74 19.92 1.79
N GLY A 226 1.66 19.23 1.38
CA GLY A 226 1.50 17.84 1.76
C GLY A 226 0.07 17.33 1.74
N ALA A 227 -0.04 16.06 2.09
CA ALA A 227 -1.30 15.35 2.29
C ALA A 227 -1.17 14.38 3.46
N VAL A 228 -2.24 14.22 4.21
CA VAL A 228 -2.32 13.27 5.33
C VAL A 228 -3.57 12.42 5.15
N SER A 229 -3.41 11.10 5.22
CA SER A 229 -4.51 10.15 5.24
C SER A 229 -4.64 9.57 6.64
N VAL A 230 -5.82 9.67 7.22
CA VAL A 230 -6.19 9.06 8.50
C VAL A 230 -7.26 8.01 8.23
N LYS A 231 -7.00 6.76 8.55
CA LYS A 231 -7.93 5.63 8.43
C LYS A 231 -8.12 4.98 9.79
N THR A 232 -9.25 4.34 10.01
CA THR A 232 -9.48 3.47 11.18
C THR A 232 -9.60 2.03 10.69
N VAL A 233 -8.73 1.17 11.19
CA VAL A 233 -8.69 -0.25 10.87
C VAL A 233 -8.65 -1.04 12.18
N ASN A 234 -9.64 -1.91 12.43
CA ASN A 234 -9.74 -2.70 13.66
C ASN A 234 -9.66 -1.85 14.95
N SER A 235 -10.28 -0.67 14.94
CA SER A 235 -10.26 0.32 16.04
C SER A 235 -8.90 0.98 16.31
N GLU A 236 -7.92 0.81 15.44
CA GLU A 236 -6.65 1.52 15.47
C GLU A 236 -6.59 2.55 14.34
N TYR A 237 -5.87 3.64 14.57
CA TYR A 237 -5.56 4.60 13.53
C TYR A 237 -4.42 4.09 12.66
N VAL A 238 -4.58 4.23 11.34
CA VAL A 238 -3.52 4.08 10.36
C VAL A 238 -3.36 5.43 9.67
N VAL A 239 -2.21 6.05 9.87
CA VAL A 239 -1.90 7.39 9.34
C VAL A 239 -0.75 7.29 8.36
N SER A 240 -0.92 7.89 7.19
CA SER A 240 0.14 8.11 6.21
C SER A 240 0.21 9.59 5.91
N ALA A 241 1.40 10.18 5.99
CA ALA A 241 1.59 11.60 5.73
C ALA A 241 2.77 11.80 4.76
N TYR A 242 2.54 12.65 3.77
CA TYR A 242 3.52 13.12 2.82
C TYR A 242 3.61 14.64 2.95
N VAL A 243 4.72 15.14 3.47
CA VAL A 243 4.86 16.58 3.72
C VAL A 243 6.20 17.11 3.21
N LYS A 244 6.21 18.35 2.75
CA LYS A 244 7.44 19.11 2.51
C LYS A 244 7.62 20.14 3.61
N ALA A 245 8.76 20.09 4.27
CA ALA A 245 9.11 20.98 5.35
C ALA A 245 10.56 21.44 5.21
N GLY A 246 10.80 22.75 5.27
CA GLY A 246 12.15 23.32 5.11
C GLY A 246 12.81 22.95 3.77
N GLY A 247 12.03 22.71 2.71
CA GLY A 247 12.52 22.27 1.38
C GLY A 247 12.86 20.78 1.26
N LYS A 248 12.69 19.99 2.33
CA LYS A 248 12.90 18.53 2.35
C LYS A 248 11.55 17.82 2.32
N ALA A 249 11.44 16.73 1.56
CA ALA A 249 10.26 15.88 1.52
C ALA A 249 10.37 14.74 2.55
N TYR A 250 9.25 14.42 3.18
CA TYR A 250 9.12 13.38 4.20
C TYR A 250 7.92 12.50 3.89
N SER A 251 8.08 11.20 4.13
CA SER A 251 7.01 10.21 4.14
C SER A 251 6.94 9.57 5.51
N PHE A 252 5.77 9.66 6.16
CA PHE A 252 5.55 9.18 7.53
C PHE A 252 4.42 8.17 7.58
N THR A 253 4.54 7.21 8.48
CA THR A 253 3.45 6.27 8.78
C THR A 253 3.33 6.04 10.28
N TYR A 254 2.09 5.80 10.72
CA TYR A 254 1.76 5.42 12.09
C TYR A 254 0.64 4.40 12.09
N SER A 255 0.72 3.42 12.97
CA SER A 255 -0.39 2.50 13.28
C SER A 255 -0.49 2.33 14.79
N GLY A 256 -1.68 2.56 15.35
CA GLY A 256 -1.93 2.45 16.78
C GLY A 256 -3.04 3.37 17.28
N SER A 257 -3.12 3.52 18.60
CA SER A 257 -4.06 4.43 19.25
C SER A 257 -3.53 5.87 19.26
N VAL A 258 -4.43 6.84 19.09
CA VAL A 258 -4.15 8.27 19.30
C VAL A 258 -4.94 8.73 20.53
N PRO A 259 -4.35 8.72 21.72
CA PRO A 259 -5.01 9.25 22.92
C PRO A 259 -5.27 10.76 22.75
N VAL A 260 -6.48 11.20 23.03
CA VAL A 260 -6.93 12.61 22.99
C VAL A 260 -7.24 13.10 24.37
#